data_d9dc2288b06b3738b022e038b8da41e8
#
_entry.id   d9dc2288b06b3738b022e038b8da41e8
#
_cell.length_a   1.000
_cell.length_b   1.000
_cell.length_c   1.000
_cell.angle_alpha   90.00
_cell.angle_beta   90.00
_cell.angle_gamma   90.00
#
_symmetry.space_group_name_H-M   'P 1'
#
loop_
_entity.id
_entity.type
_entity.pdbx_description
1 polymer ?
#
loop_
_entity_poly.entity_id
_entity_poly.type
_entity_poly.pdbx_seq_one_letter_code
_entity_poly.pdbx_strand_id
1 'polypeptide(L)'
;MTIADIRSATDTKMNQSIAAFQNNLTKIRTGRANPALLDSIHVDYYGSTVPLSQVANVSVLDSRTISVQPWEKGMGAKIEKAIRESDLGLNPASMGELIRVPLPAMSEERRKEMTKLVRNEGENAKIATRNLRRDANEAVKKLVKDKLASEDDQKRAEAEIQKVTDRHIAEIDRLIAAKEAEIMAV
;
A
#
# COMPACT_ATOMS: atom_id res chain seq x y z
N MET A 1 -4.13 18.56 29.33
CA MET A 1 -3.78 17.27 28.67
C MET A 1 -3.55 16.24 29.76
N THR A 2 -4.24 15.13 29.69
CA THR A 2 -4.13 14.02 30.66
C THR A 2 -3.29 12.90 30.07
N ILE A 3 -2.87 11.92 30.91
CA ILE A 3 -2.20 10.70 30.44
C ILE A 3 -3.11 9.94 29.43
N ALA A 4 -4.43 9.89 29.69
CA ALA A 4 -5.38 9.27 28.76
C ALA A 4 -5.38 9.98 27.40
N ASP A 5 -5.30 11.31 27.38
CA ASP A 5 -5.22 12.09 26.13
C ASP A 5 -3.93 11.79 25.37
N ILE A 6 -2.81 11.71 26.07
CA ILE A 6 -1.50 11.37 25.46
C ILE A 6 -1.54 9.98 24.84
N ARG A 7 -2.06 9.00 25.56
CA ARG A 7 -2.17 7.61 25.09
C ARG A 7 -3.08 7.52 23.84
N SER A 8 -4.24 8.15 23.90
CA SER A 8 -5.21 8.17 22.79
C SER A 8 -4.63 8.86 21.56
N ALA A 9 -4.00 10.01 21.72
CA ALA A 9 -3.35 10.74 20.62
C ALA A 9 -2.20 9.93 20.01
N THR A 10 -1.43 9.22 20.84
CA THR A 10 -0.32 8.37 20.39
C THR A 10 -0.83 7.19 19.58
N ASP A 11 -1.87 6.49 20.05
CA ASP A 11 -2.50 5.37 19.33
C ASP A 11 -3.05 5.86 17.97
N THR A 12 -3.71 6.99 17.92
CA THR A 12 -4.20 7.60 16.68
C THR A 12 -3.07 7.90 15.69
N LYS A 13 -1.99 8.51 16.16
CA LYS A 13 -0.81 8.81 15.31
C LYS A 13 -0.12 7.55 14.81
N MET A 14 -0.01 6.52 15.64
CA MET A 14 0.54 5.23 15.23
C MET A 14 -0.34 4.55 14.17
N ASN A 15 -1.66 4.60 14.32
CA ASN A 15 -2.61 4.10 13.30
C ASN A 15 -2.46 4.86 11.98
N GLN A 16 -2.29 6.17 12.02
CA GLN A 16 -2.04 6.99 10.83
C GLN A 16 -0.71 6.61 10.16
N SER A 17 0.33 6.35 10.95
CA SER A 17 1.63 5.89 10.45
C SER A 17 1.51 4.52 9.75
N ILE A 18 0.73 3.59 10.29
CA ILE A 18 0.46 2.30 9.64
C ILE A 18 -0.32 2.49 8.34
N ALA A 19 -1.33 3.36 8.34
CA ALA A 19 -2.09 3.64 7.12
C ALA A 19 -1.19 4.22 6.02
N ALA A 20 -0.28 5.12 6.36
CA ALA A 20 0.72 5.65 5.42
C ALA A 20 1.67 4.54 4.92
N PHE A 21 2.10 3.65 5.81
CA PHE A 21 2.92 2.49 5.44
C PHE A 21 2.19 1.55 4.46
N GLN A 22 0.93 1.21 4.75
CA GLN A 22 0.11 0.41 3.85
C GLN A 22 -0.03 1.06 2.47
N ASN A 23 -0.26 2.37 2.43
CA ASN A 23 -0.33 3.11 1.17
C ASN A 23 1.00 3.05 0.40
N ASN A 24 2.14 3.18 1.08
CA ASN A 24 3.45 3.04 0.44
C ASN A 24 3.68 1.62 -0.09
N LEU A 25 3.21 0.59 0.62
CA LEU A 25 3.29 -0.80 0.15
C LEU A 25 2.50 -1.03 -1.13
N THR A 26 1.36 -0.36 -1.32
CA THR A 26 0.56 -0.51 -2.56
C THR A 26 1.29 -0.01 -3.79
N LYS A 27 2.25 0.89 -3.62
CA LYS A 27 3.08 1.43 -4.73
C LYS A 27 4.20 0.47 -5.15
N ILE A 28 4.51 -0.53 -4.35
CA ILE A 28 5.54 -1.52 -4.67
C ILE A 28 4.92 -2.60 -5.56
N ARG A 29 5.50 -2.78 -6.75
CA ARG A 29 5.03 -3.78 -7.71
C ARG A 29 5.35 -5.18 -7.19
N THR A 30 4.33 -6.03 -7.11
CA THR A 30 4.48 -7.43 -6.70
C THR A 30 4.49 -8.40 -7.88
N GLY A 31 4.27 -7.91 -9.11
CA GLY A 31 4.04 -8.76 -10.28
C GLY A 31 2.63 -9.35 -10.34
N ARG A 32 1.80 -9.10 -9.33
CA ARG A 32 0.42 -9.59 -9.26
C ARG A 32 -0.51 -8.67 -10.04
N ALA A 33 -1.48 -9.24 -10.75
CA ALA A 33 -2.46 -8.49 -11.52
C ALA A 33 -3.30 -7.59 -10.61
N ASN A 34 -3.36 -6.31 -10.96
CA ASN A 34 -4.18 -5.31 -10.29
C ASN A 34 -4.77 -4.37 -11.35
N PRO A 35 -6.10 -4.17 -11.40
CA PRO A 35 -6.73 -3.26 -12.35
C PRO A 35 -6.16 -1.85 -12.33
N ALA A 36 -5.69 -1.38 -11.18
CA ALA A 36 -5.07 -0.06 -11.03
C ALA A 36 -3.81 0.14 -11.87
N LEU A 37 -3.16 -0.93 -12.34
CA LEU A 37 -2.01 -0.84 -13.26
C LEU A 37 -2.38 -0.19 -14.59
N LEU A 38 -3.63 -0.26 -15.00
CA LEU A 38 -4.14 0.30 -16.25
C LEU A 38 -4.75 1.69 -16.08
N ASP A 39 -4.77 2.27 -14.89
CA ASP A 39 -5.41 3.57 -14.62
C ASP A 39 -4.74 4.73 -15.37
N SER A 40 -3.46 4.61 -15.70
CA SER A 40 -2.72 5.62 -16.45
C SER A 40 -2.97 5.58 -17.96
N ILE A 41 -3.66 4.54 -18.46
CA ILE A 41 -3.91 4.37 -19.87
C ILE A 41 -5.11 5.21 -20.28
N HIS A 42 -4.94 5.98 -21.36
CA HIS A 42 -5.97 6.79 -21.96
C HIS A 42 -6.24 6.30 -23.38
N VAL A 43 -7.49 6.32 -23.76
CA VAL A 43 -7.97 5.83 -25.06
C VAL A 43 -8.64 6.97 -25.83
N ASP A 44 -8.42 7.03 -27.14
CA ASP A 44 -9.16 7.94 -28.00
C ASP A 44 -10.60 7.44 -28.18
N TYR A 45 -11.54 8.24 -27.66
CA TYR A 45 -12.98 7.97 -27.74
C TYR A 45 -13.66 9.11 -28.48
N TYR A 46 -13.96 8.88 -29.78
CA TYR A 46 -14.60 9.86 -30.67
C TYR A 46 -13.95 11.26 -30.63
N GLY A 47 -12.62 11.29 -30.70
CA GLY A 47 -11.83 12.53 -30.71
C GLY A 47 -11.50 13.08 -29.34
N SER A 48 -11.98 12.47 -28.26
CA SER A 48 -11.64 12.83 -26.88
C SER A 48 -10.77 11.75 -26.24
N THR A 49 -9.75 12.17 -25.49
CA THR A 49 -8.92 11.24 -24.73
C THR A 49 -9.55 11.00 -23.36
N VAL A 50 -9.95 9.75 -23.09
CA VAL A 50 -10.61 9.37 -21.83
C VAL A 50 -9.85 8.23 -21.15
N PRO A 51 -9.94 8.11 -19.81
CA PRO A 51 -9.37 6.97 -19.09
C PRO A 51 -9.97 5.65 -19.58
N LEU A 52 -9.18 4.58 -19.56
CA LEU A 52 -9.62 3.24 -19.98
C LEU A 52 -10.86 2.77 -19.23
N SER A 53 -10.95 3.09 -17.94
CA SER A 53 -12.09 2.72 -17.08
C SER A 53 -13.43 3.32 -17.51
N GLN A 54 -13.42 4.34 -18.36
CA GLN A 54 -14.64 4.98 -18.88
C GLN A 54 -15.16 4.32 -20.18
N VAL A 55 -14.40 3.42 -20.78
CA VAL A 55 -14.76 2.77 -22.05
C VAL A 55 -14.75 1.25 -21.97
N ALA A 56 -14.27 0.69 -20.86
CA ALA A 56 -14.16 -0.74 -20.66
C ALA A 56 -14.31 -1.12 -19.19
N ASN A 57 -14.71 -2.37 -18.96
CA ASN A 57 -14.70 -2.98 -17.65
C ASN A 57 -13.34 -3.68 -17.46
N VAL A 58 -12.59 -3.25 -16.44
CA VAL A 58 -11.25 -3.78 -16.11
C VAL A 58 -11.36 -4.65 -14.87
N SER A 59 -10.97 -5.90 -14.97
CA SER A 59 -11.00 -6.84 -13.85
C SER A 59 -9.79 -7.79 -13.86
N VAL A 60 -9.60 -8.51 -12.77
CA VAL A 60 -8.54 -9.53 -12.66
C VAL A 60 -9.10 -10.86 -13.13
N LEU A 61 -8.47 -11.47 -14.14
CA LEU A 61 -8.83 -12.80 -14.62
C LEU A 61 -8.14 -13.89 -13.80
N ASP A 62 -6.84 -13.72 -13.55
CA ASP A 62 -6.05 -14.58 -12.69
C ASP A 62 -4.90 -13.76 -12.05
N SER A 63 -4.02 -14.40 -11.28
CA SER A 63 -2.94 -13.71 -10.55
C SER A 63 -1.97 -12.91 -11.43
N ARG A 64 -1.94 -13.16 -12.74
CA ARG A 64 -1.00 -12.56 -13.70
C ARG A 64 -1.67 -12.00 -14.94
N THR A 65 -2.98 -12.03 -15.03
CA THR A 65 -3.72 -11.60 -16.21
C THR A 65 -4.84 -10.65 -15.83
N ILE A 66 -4.86 -9.48 -16.46
CA ILE A 66 -5.97 -8.52 -16.37
C ILE A 66 -6.88 -8.73 -17.57
N SER A 67 -8.18 -8.73 -17.34
CA SER A 67 -9.18 -8.74 -18.40
C SER A 67 -9.74 -7.35 -18.63
N VAL A 68 -9.84 -6.96 -19.89
CA VAL A 68 -10.43 -5.69 -20.33
C VAL A 68 -11.57 -6.01 -21.28
N GLN A 69 -12.78 -5.68 -20.88
CA GLN A 69 -13.96 -5.89 -21.70
C GLN A 69 -14.51 -4.55 -22.17
N PRO A 70 -14.36 -4.20 -23.47
CA PRO A 70 -14.91 -2.97 -24.00
C PRO A 70 -16.44 -2.98 -23.91
N TRP A 71 -17.02 -1.83 -23.59
CA TRP A 71 -18.48 -1.68 -23.56
C TRP A 71 -19.07 -1.56 -24.97
N GLU A 72 -18.30 -1.02 -25.90
CA GLU A 72 -18.69 -0.90 -27.31
C GLU A 72 -17.85 -1.82 -28.21
N LYS A 73 -18.49 -2.55 -29.11
CA LYS A 73 -17.82 -3.53 -29.98
C LYS A 73 -16.71 -2.93 -30.86
N GLY A 74 -16.83 -1.71 -31.29
CA GLY A 74 -15.82 -1.05 -32.12
C GLY A 74 -14.58 -0.53 -31.40
N MET A 75 -14.59 -0.56 -30.10
CA MET A 75 -13.51 0.03 -29.26
C MET A 75 -12.36 -0.91 -28.95
N GLY A 76 -12.52 -2.21 -29.16
CA GLY A 76 -11.52 -3.22 -28.81
C GLY A 76 -10.14 -2.96 -29.41
N ALA A 77 -10.08 -2.67 -30.72
CA ALA A 77 -8.82 -2.40 -31.41
C ALA A 77 -8.11 -1.15 -30.89
N LYS A 78 -8.86 -0.09 -30.58
CA LYS A 78 -8.34 1.16 -30.05
C LYS A 78 -7.80 0.97 -28.64
N ILE A 79 -8.51 0.21 -27.80
CA ILE A 79 -8.10 -0.13 -26.44
C ILE A 79 -6.83 -0.98 -26.46
N GLU A 80 -6.79 -2.00 -27.31
CA GLU A 80 -5.62 -2.85 -27.49
C GLU A 80 -4.39 -2.06 -27.91
N LYS A 81 -4.55 -1.16 -28.89
CA LYS A 81 -3.49 -0.27 -29.33
C LYS A 81 -3.00 0.65 -28.21
N ALA A 82 -3.91 1.25 -27.45
CA ALA A 82 -3.56 2.13 -26.34
C ALA A 82 -2.75 1.40 -25.25
N ILE A 83 -3.11 0.16 -24.94
CA ILE A 83 -2.38 -0.68 -23.97
C ILE A 83 -0.99 -1.04 -24.52
N ARG A 84 -0.89 -1.42 -25.78
CA ARG A 84 0.38 -1.78 -26.42
C ARG A 84 1.36 -0.61 -26.51
N GLU A 85 0.85 0.57 -26.82
CA GLU A 85 1.66 1.80 -26.93
C GLU A 85 1.96 2.46 -25.58
N SER A 86 1.39 1.96 -24.48
CA SER A 86 1.67 2.48 -23.14
C SER A 86 3.09 2.16 -22.69
N ASP A 87 3.61 2.95 -21.74
CA ASP A 87 4.94 2.75 -21.13
C ASP A 87 5.03 1.52 -20.24
N LEU A 88 3.94 0.76 -20.10
CA LEU A 88 3.86 -0.40 -19.20
C LEU A 88 4.49 -1.67 -19.76
N GLY A 89 4.82 -1.71 -21.06
CA GLY A 89 5.42 -2.88 -21.71
C GLY A 89 4.52 -4.11 -21.75
N LEU A 90 3.20 -3.89 -21.89
CA LEU A 90 2.20 -4.96 -21.90
C LEU A 90 1.88 -5.42 -23.33
N ASN A 91 1.56 -6.70 -23.48
CA ASN A 91 1.15 -7.31 -24.74
C ASN A 91 -0.30 -7.79 -24.65
N PRO A 92 -1.29 -6.95 -24.97
CA PRO A 92 -2.70 -7.35 -24.97
C PRO A 92 -2.98 -8.35 -26.09
N ALA A 93 -3.85 -9.30 -25.82
CA ALA A 93 -4.35 -10.28 -26.79
C ALA A 93 -5.88 -10.30 -26.78
N SER A 94 -6.48 -10.06 -27.95
CA SER A 94 -7.92 -10.14 -28.10
C SER A 94 -8.40 -11.58 -28.20
N MET A 95 -9.40 -11.92 -27.38
CA MET A 95 -10.12 -13.19 -27.46
C MET A 95 -11.63 -12.90 -27.56
N GLY A 96 -12.12 -12.76 -28.80
CA GLY A 96 -13.50 -12.33 -29.05
C GLY A 96 -13.70 -10.88 -28.59
N GLU A 97 -14.65 -10.67 -27.68
CA GLU A 97 -14.94 -9.35 -27.10
C GLU A 97 -14.07 -9.02 -25.89
N LEU A 98 -13.29 -9.97 -25.40
CA LEU A 98 -12.44 -9.83 -24.22
C LEU A 98 -10.98 -9.61 -24.64
N ILE A 99 -10.34 -8.62 -24.02
CA ILE A 99 -8.90 -8.39 -24.17
C ILE A 99 -8.20 -8.94 -22.95
N ARG A 100 -7.27 -9.87 -23.14
CA ARG A 100 -6.43 -10.40 -22.07
C ARG A 100 -5.10 -9.64 -22.05
N VAL A 101 -4.74 -9.15 -20.89
CA VAL A 101 -3.48 -8.44 -20.67
C VAL A 101 -2.62 -9.24 -19.70
N PRO A 102 -1.77 -10.16 -20.21
CA PRO A 102 -0.86 -10.90 -19.35
C PRO A 102 0.25 -9.98 -18.85
N LEU A 103 0.59 -10.10 -17.56
CA LEU A 103 1.70 -9.38 -16.97
C LEU A 103 2.99 -10.17 -17.16
N PRO A 104 4.13 -9.50 -17.47
CA PRO A 104 5.41 -10.17 -17.51
C PRO A 104 5.79 -10.71 -16.14
N ALA A 105 6.40 -11.89 -16.10
CA ALA A 105 6.95 -12.45 -14.88
C ALA A 105 8.10 -11.59 -14.37
N MET A 106 8.15 -11.35 -13.06
CA MET A 106 9.30 -10.68 -12.45
C MET A 106 10.48 -11.65 -12.38
N SER A 107 11.68 -11.17 -12.71
CA SER A 107 12.92 -11.92 -12.52
C SER A 107 13.19 -12.14 -11.02
N GLU A 108 14.00 -13.13 -10.68
CA GLU A 108 14.43 -13.37 -9.30
C GLU A 108 15.13 -12.15 -8.71
N GLU A 109 15.98 -11.49 -9.49
CA GLU A 109 16.66 -10.26 -9.08
C GLU A 109 15.66 -9.14 -8.74
N ARG A 110 14.65 -8.97 -9.58
CA ARG A 110 13.62 -7.96 -9.35
C ARG A 110 12.80 -8.25 -8.10
N ARG A 111 12.47 -9.50 -7.83
CA ARG A 111 11.82 -9.93 -6.59
C ARG A 111 12.65 -9.60 -5.36
N LYS A 112 13.96 -9.83 -5.40
CA LYS A 112 14.89 -9.49 -4.32
C LYS A 112 14.92 -7.97 -4.07
N GLU A 113 14.96 -7.17 -5.12
CA GLU A 113 14.90 -5.70 -5.02
C GLU A 113 13.59 -5.25 -4.38
N MET A 114 12.45 -5.80 -4.79
CA MET A 114 11.15 -5.46 -4.23
C MET A 114 11.04 -5.85 -2.76
N THR A 115 11.53 -7.03 -2.39
CA THR A 115 11.59 -7.48 -1.00
C THR A 115 12.44 -6.54 -0.14
N LYS A 116 13.55 -6.07 -0.66
CA LYS A 116 14.41 -5.09 0.02
C LYS A 116 13.69 -3.76 0.23
N LEU A 117 12.96 -3.28 -0.78
CA LEU A 117 12.15 -2.06 -0.66
C LEU A 117 11.06 -2.22 0.42
N VAL A 118 10.37 -3.36 0.46
CA VAL A 118 9.35 -3.64 1.50
C VAL A 118 9.96 -3.60 2.89
N ARG A 119 11.13 -4.21 3.09
CA ARG A 119 11.82 -4.19 4.38
C ARG A 119 12.27 -2.80 4.79
N ASN A 120 12.78 -2.01 3.84
CA ASN A 120 13.18 -0.63 4.11
C ASN A 120 11.98 0.23 4.51
N GLU A 121 10.87 0.12 3.81
CA GLU A 121 9.62 0.82 4.16
C GLU A 121 9.11 0.38 5.54
N GLY A 122 9.18 -0.91 5.84
CA GLY A 122 8.83 -1.46 7.15
C GLY A 122 9.71 -0.94 8.27
N GLU A 123 11.01 -0.86 8.06
CA GLU A 123 11.93 -0.29 9.07
C GLU A 123 11.65 1.20 9.31
N ASN A 124 11.38 1.97 8.25
CA ASN A 124 10.98 3.37 8.38
C ASN A 124 9.69 3.51 9.21
N ALA A 125 8.71 2.64 8.99
CA ALA A 125 7.47 2.63 9.76
C ALA A 125 7.71 2.29 11.24
N LYS A 126 8.61 1.35 11.54
CA LYS A 126 9.00 1.01 12.91
C LYS A 126 9.72 2.15 13.61
N ILE A 127 10.61 2.84 12.91
CA ILE A 127 11.30 4.03 13.42
C ILE A 127 10.29 5.12 13.77
N ALA A 128 9.34 5.40 12.89
CA ALA A 128 8.27 6.36 13.15
C ALA A 128 7.45 5.99 14.39
N THR A 129 7.09 4.71 14.53
CA THR A 129 6.36 4.20 15.69
C THR A 129 7.15 4.37 16.99
N ARG A 130 8.45 4.05 16.98
CA ARG A 130 9.32 4.26 18.15
C ARG A 130 9.50 5.73 18.51
N ASN A 131 9.56 6.62 17.53
CA ASN A 131 9.62 8.06 17.77
C ASN A 131 8.33 8.56 18.44
N LEU A 132 7.17 8.10 18.00
CA LEU A 132 5.89 8.44 18.63
C LEU A 132 5.84 7.94 20.09
N ARG A 133 6.39 6.75 20.37
CA ARG A 133 6.55 6.26 21.75
C ARG A 133 7.41 7.19 22.59
N ARG A 134 8.56 7.62 22.08
CA ARG A 134 9.47 8.55 22.79
C ARG A 134 8.76 9.86 23.11
N ASP A 135 8.09 10.43 22.13
CA ASP A 135 7.34 11.69 22.30
C ASP A 135 6.26 11.55 23.36
N ALA A 136 5.54 10.42 23.37
CA ALA A 136 4.53 10.13 24.38
C ALA A 136 5.14 10.02 25.79
N ASN A 137 6.26 9.31 25.93
CA ASN A 137 6.96 9.16 27.20
C ASN A 137 7.48 10.51 27.71
N GLU A 138 8.01 11.35 26.84
CA GLU A 138 8.45 12.70 27.21
C GLU A 138 7.27 13.59 27.66
N ALA A 139 6.12 13.48 26.99
CA ALA A 139 4.92 14.19 27.39
C ALA A 139 4.43 13.75 28.78
N VAL A 140 4.48 12.46 29.09
CA VAL A 140 4.14 11.93 30.41
C VAL A 140 5.13 12.41 31.49
N LYS A 141 6.43 12.39 31.22
CA LYS A 141 7.46 12.92 32.11
C LYS A 141 7.23 14.40 32.45
N LYS A 142 6.82 15.18 31.46
CA LYS A 142 6.49 16.59 31.65
C LYS A 142 5.31 16.77 32.62
N LEU A 143 4.29 15.94 32.52
CA LEU A 143 3.17 15.97 33.47
C LEU A 143 3.62 15.70 34.91
N VAL A 144 4.54 14.77 35.12
CA VAL A 144 5.12 14.48 36.45
C VAL A 144 5.92 15.66 36.92
N LYS A 145 6.77 16.25 36.11
CA LYS A 145 7.56 17.42 36.42
C LYS A 145 6.70 18.61 36.85
N ASP A 146 5.57 18.80 36.16
CA ASP A 146 4.59 19.87 36.42
C ASP A 146 3.64 19.51 37.59
N LYS A 147 3.87 18.38 38.26
CA LYS A 147 3.07 17.86 39.38
C LYS A 147 1.61 17.59 39.05
N LEU A 148 1.33 17.32 37.79
CA LEU A 148 -0.01 16.93 37.26
C LEU A 148 -0.23 15.43 37.28
N ALA A 149 0.80 14.64 37.49
CA ALA A 149 0.78 13.18 37.61
C ALA A 149 1.86 12.70 38.60
N SER A 150 1.68 11.50 39.12
CA SER A 150 2.65 10.85 40.01
C SER A 150 3.68 10.01 39.24
N GLU A 151 4.78 9.64 39.90
CA GLU A 151 5.76 8.70 39.31
C GLU A 151 5.16 7.32 39.04
N ASP A 152 4.24 6.86 39.90
CA ASP A 152 3.52 5.60 39.67
C ASP A 152 2.62 5.69 38.47
N ASP A 153 1.97 6.83 38.23
CA ASP A 153 1.20 7.08 37.02
C ASP A 153 2.08 7.05 35.78
N GLN A 154 3.29 7.61 35.86
CA GLN A 154 4.29 7.56 34.80
C GLN A 154 4.65 6.12 34.44
N LYS A 155 4.98 5.29 35.42
CA LYS A 155 5.34 3.88 35.19
C LYS A 155 4.22 3.11 34.50
N ARG A 156 2.98 3.31 34.94
CA ARG A 156 1.81 2.69 34.34
C ARG A 156 1.58 3.17 32.91
N ALA A 157 1.69 4.47 32.70
CA ALA A 157 1.53 5.06 31.36
C ALA A 157 2.61 4.57 30.39
N GLU A 158 3.87 4.53 30.81
CA GLU A 158 4.97 4.02 29.96
C GLU A 158 4.77 2.54 29.61
N ALA A 159 4.28 1.72 30.54
CA ALA A 159 3.94 0.32 30.28
C ALA A 159 2.80 0.17 29.26
N GLU A 160 1.77 0.99 29.38
CA GLU A 160 0.65 0.99 28.41
C GLU A 160 1.06 1.49 27.03
N ILE A 161 1.86 2.55 26.97
CA ILE A 161 2.42 3.09 25.73
C ILE A 161 3.32 2.04 25.06
N GLN A 162 4.09 1.28 25.83
CA GLN A 162 4.91 0.19 25.32
C GLN A 162 4.05 -0.92 24.71
N LYS A 163 2.95 -1.31 25.35
CA LYS A 163 2.01 -2.29 24.79
C LYS A 163 1.40 -1.84 23.48
N VAL A 164 0.98 -0.58 23.39
CA VAL A 164 0.46 0.02 22.16
C VAL A 164 1.53 0.00 21.07
N THR A 165 2.75 0.37 21.39
CA THR A 165 3.90 0.35 20.48
C THR A 165 4.17 -1.06 19.95
N ASP A 166 4.23 -2.05 20.82
CA ASP A 166 4.49 -3.46 20.48
C ASP A 166 3.41 -4.01 19.56
N ARG A 167 2.15 -3.67 19.81
CA ARG A 167 1.03 -4.05 18.95
C ARG A 167 1.17 -3.48 17.54
N HIS A 168 1.55 -2.21 17.40
CA HIS A 168 1.74 -1.57 16.11
C HIS A 168 2.96 -2.11 15.36
N ILE A 169 4.05 -2.40 16.07
CA ILE A 169 5.24 -3.03 15.46
C ILE A 169 4.90 -4.44 14.97
N ALA A 170 4.14 -5.23 15.73
CA ALA A 170 3.68 -6.55 15.30
C ALA A 170 2.82 -6.47 14.04
N GLU A 171 1.95 -5.46 13.93
CA GLU A 171 1.14 -5.22 12.74
C GLU A 171 2.01 -4.85 11.52
N ILE A 172 3.04 -4.02 11.72
CA ILE A 172 4.01 -3.69 10.66
C ILE A 172 4.73 -4.96 10.20
N ASP A 173 5.18 -5.81 11.10
CA ASP A 173 5.84 -7.09 10.75
C ASP A 173 4.90 -8.01 9.98
N ARG A 174 3.62 -8.07 10.37
CA ARG A 174 2.60 -8.84 9.66
C ARG A 174 2.41 -8.33 8.23
N LEU A 175 2.36 -7.03 8.03
CA LEU A 175 2.21 -6.40 6.71
C LEU A 175 3.43 -6.63 5.83
N ILE A 176 4.65 -6.59 6.40
CA ILE A 176 5.89 -6.93 5.70
C ILE A 176 5.83 -8.37 5.20
N ALA A 177 5.52 -9.31 6.09
CA ALA A 177 5.46 -10.74 5.75
C ALA A 177 4.41 -11.03 4.67
N ALA A 178 3.23 -10.40 4.76
CA ALA A 178 2.17 -10.55 3.76
C ALA A 178 2.62 -10.02 2.39
N LYS A 179 3.27 -8.87 2.36
CA LYS A 179 3.76 -8.28 1.10
C LYS A 179 4.90 -9.09 0.48
N GLU A 180 5.83 -9.59 1.28
CA GLU A 180 6.89 -10.48 0.81
C GLU A 180 6.31 -11.77 0.22
N ALA A 181 5.29 -12.34 0.86
CA ALA A 181 4.59 -13.52 0.35
C ALA A 181 3.93 -13.25 -1.01
N GLU A 182 3.30 -12.09 -1.19
CA GLU A 182 2.74 -11.68 -2.49
C GLU A 182 3.82 -11.59 -3.58
N ILE A 183 4.99 -11.01 -3.26
CA ILE A 183 6.11 -10.90 -4.22
C ILE A 183 6.63 -12.29 -4.61
N MET A 184 6.70 -13.22 -3.67
CA MET A 184 7.23 -14.56 -3.91
C MET A 184 6.23 -15.52 -4.54
N ALA A 185 4.93 -15.25 -4.45
CA ALA A 185 3.86 -16.13 -4.96
C ALA A 185 3.63 -16.03 -6.47
N VAL A 186 4.30 -15.12 -7.17
CA VAL A 186 4.05 -14.83 -8.60
C VAL A 186 5.19 -15.31 -9.48
#